data_127cc8b92c8d0053498c585e3dbeb211
#
_entry.id   127cc8b92c8d0053498c585e3dbeb211
#
_cell.length_a   1.000
_cell.length_b   1.000
_cell.length_c   1.000
_cell.angle_alpha   90.00
_cell.angle_beta   90.00
_cell.angle_gamma   90.00
#
_symmetry.space_group_name_H-M   'P 1'
#
loop_
_entity.id
_entity.type
_entity.pdbx_description
1 polymer ?
#
loop_
_entity_poly.entity_id
_entity_poly.type
_entity_poly.pdbx_seq_one_letter_code
_entity_poly.pdbx_strand_id
1 'polypeptide(L)'
;MLIVGGGFGGATTAQRLERLLAGRADRIVLVAPENFLLFAPLLPEAAAGTIEPRHAVIPLREMLDRTVVLVGEVSSVDLSSRQAEVTDAAGGRQTVDFRTLVLSPGSVPIVFPVPGLAEHGVGFKTLADAIWLRNNLLRQLEAAESVADPAARRALLTFTFVGGGYAGIEALAELESFSRDALGMYPRLSNADLRWVLVEARDTLLPGLDERLARYSERNLRQRQVEVYLETTLVSCEDKRVVLSGDRVAPYVSETIVWAAGQQPSPLIGALSLPTDTAGRLIVDDHLCVPGQTDVFALGDAAAVPDPEGGTCPLTAQHALRQGHLCARNVAAALGVGTPGPFRYRNRGLAVTLGRRQGTAQVKRFTFTGTLAWWMGRSYHLIMMPGLARKARVVTDWTISMIFPRDLSQLGNLGRPGRLE
;
A
#
# COMPACT_ATOMS: atom_id res chain seq x y z
N MET A 1 -21.16 15.94 -8.67
CA MET A 1 -20.17 15.84 -7.58
C MET A 1 -18.91 15.22 -8.11
N LEU A 2 -17.76 15.64 -7.56
CA LEU A 2 -16.45 15.16 -7.96
C LEU A 2 -15.81 14.40 -6.79
N ILE A 3 -15.29 13.21 -7.04
CA ILE A 3 -14.51 12.40 -6.10
C ILE A 3 -13.08 12.27 -6.66
N VAL A 4 -12.10 12.71 -5.90
CA VAL A 4 -10.69 12.65 -6.26
C VAL A 4 -10.04 11.48 -5.54
N GLY A 5 -9.58 10.48 -6.31
CA GLY A 5 -8.93 9.27 -5.83
C GLY A 5 -9.81 8.02 -5.88
N GLY A 6 -9.30 6.96 -6.54
CA GLY A 6 -9.94 5.65 -6.73
C GLY A 6 -9.54 4.59 -5.69
N GLY A 7 -8.93 4.99 -4.57
CA GLY A 7 -8.57 4.10 -3.47
C GLY A 7 -9.78 3.67 -2.62
N PHE A 8 -9.50 3.01 -1.47
CA PHE A 8 -10.56 2.49 -0.58
C PHE A 8 -11.59 3.54 -0.19
N GLY A 9 -11.17 4.77 0.13
CA GLY A 9 -12.07 5.84 0.53
C GLY A 9 -12.97 6.29 -0.63
N GLY A 10 -12.38 6.77 -1.72
CA GLY A 10 -13.12 7.35 -2.84
C GLY A 10 -13.98 6.34 -3.60
N ALA A 11 -13.47 5.17 -3.93
CA ALA A 11 -14.23 4.14 -4.63
C ALA A 11 -15.43 3.63 -3.79
N THR A 12 -15.23 3.47 -2.46
CA THR A 12 -16.33 3.11 -1.55
C THR A 12 -17.36 4.22 -1.45
N THR A 13 -16.91 5.48 -1.40
CA THR A 13 -17.82 6.65 -1.40
C THR A 13 -18.65 6.66 -2.67
N ALA A 14 -18.03 6.51 -3.84
CA ALA A 14 -18.74 6.47 -5.12
C ALA A 14 -19.80 5.36 -5.16
N GLN A 15 -19.38 4.11 -4.86
CA GLN A 15 -20.26 2.95 -4.88
C GLN A 15 -21.46 3.10 -3.93
N ARG A 16 -21.25 3.68 -2.76
CA ARG A 16 -22.33 3.88 -1.79
C ARG A 16 -23.25 5.01 -2.20
N LEU A 17 -22.72 6.08 -2.79
CA LEU A 17 -23.52 7.19 -3.33
C LEU A 17 -24.44 6.75 -4.47
N GLU A 18 -23.96 5.87 -5.37
CA GLU A 18 -24.82 5.30 -6.43
C GLU A 18 -26.10 4.68 -5.89
N ARG A 19 -25.99 3.99 -4.75
CA ARG A 19 -27.14 3.35 -4.08
C ARG A 19 -28.02 4.35 -3.36
N LEU A 20 -27.41 5.31 -2.64
CA LEU A 20 -28.14 6.32 -1.86
C LEU A 20 -28.90 7.32 -2.75
N LEU A 21 -28.34 7.63 -3.92
CA LEU A 21 -28.89 8.56 -4.89
C LEU A 21 -29.59 7.84 -6.07
N ALA A 22 -29.99 6.59 -5.87
CA ALA A 22 -30.71 5.83 -6.88
C ALA A 22 -32.00 6.57 -7.29
N GLY A 23 -32.25 6.70 -8.61
CA GLY A 23 -33.40 7.41 -9.16
C GLY A 23 -33.24 8.93 -9.24
N ARG A 24 -32.12 9.51 -8.78
CA ARG A 24 -31.84 10.96 -8.93
C ARG A 24 -30.95 11.22 -10.16
N ALA A 25 -31.04 12.46 -10.66
CA ALA A 25 -30.21 12.93 -11.78
C ALA A 25 -28.82 13.40 -11.39
N ASP A 26 -28.41 13.20 -10.13
CA ASP A 26 -27.10 13.61 -9.64
C ASP A 26 -25.97 12.83 -10.35
N ARG A 27 -25.06 13.55 -10.99
CA ARG A 27 -23.89 12.97 -11.67
C ARG A 27 -22.74 12.79 -10.69
N ILE A 28 -22.20 11.58 -10.61
CA ILE A 28 -21.00 11.26 -9.85
C ILE A 28 -19.84 11.11 -10.83
N VAL A 29 -18.75 11.84 -10.62
CA VAL A 29 -17.51 11.73 -11.37
C VAL A 29 -16.42 11.31 -10.39
N LEU A 30 -15.70 10.24 -10.70
CA LEU A 30 -14.54 9.80 -9.94
C LEU A 30 -13.30 9.91 -10.82
N VAL A 31 -12.29 10.65 -10.35
CA VAL A 31 -10.99 10.79 -11.03
C VAL A 31 -9.96 9.98 -10.27
N ALA A 32 -9.26 9.11 -10.97
CA ALA A 32 -8.21 8.27 -10.40
C ALA A 32 -7.07 8.05 -11.42
N PRO A 33 -5.80 8.01 -10.99
CA PRO A 33 -4.68 7.78 -11.90
C PRO A 33 -4.72 6.38 -12.53
N GLU A 34 -5.29 5.41 -11.83
CA GLU A 34 -5.45 4.03 -12.28
C GLU A 34 -6.92 3.69 -12.53
N ASN A 35 -7.18 2.77 -13.46
CA ASN A 35 -8.53 2.30 -13.75
C ASN A 35 -9.04 1.25 -12.75
N PHE A 36 -8.31 1.03 -11.65
CA PHE A 36 -8.62 0.03 -10.64
C PHE A 36 -8.40 0.53 -9.22
N LEU A 37 -9.08 -0.10 -8.28
CA LEU A 37 -8.77 -0.06 -6.85
C LEU A 37 -7.72 -1.13 -6.55
N LEU A 38 -6.54 -0.74 -6.03
CA LEU A 38 -5.56 -1.68 -5.50
C LEU A 38 -6.02 -2.18 -4.12
N PHE A 39 -6.21 -3.50 -3.99
CA PHE A 39 -6.45 -4.13 -2.70
C PHE A 39 -5.11 -4.39 -2.00
N ALA A 40 -4.53 -3.30 -1.48
CA ALA A 40 -3.17 -3.26 -0.93
C ALA A 40 -2.82 -4.37 0.09
N PRO A 41 -3.74 -4.93 0.90
CA PRO A 41 -3.41 -6.06 1.78
C PRO A 41 -2.93 -7.32 1.07
N LEU A 42 -3.17 -7.46 -0.23
CA LEU A 42 -2.67 -8.59 -1.02
C LEU A 42 -1.41 -8.27 -1.82
N LEU A 43 -0.90 -7.05 -1.72
CA LEU A 43 0.28 -6.62 -2.45
C LEU A 43 1.55 -7.45 -2.12
N PRO A 44 1.84 -7.79 -0.85
CA PRO A 44 2.95 -8.66 -0.50
C PRO A 44 2.87 -10.05 -1.14
N GLU A 45 1.67 -10.63 -1.19
CA GLU A 45 1.45 -11.94 -1.82
C GLU A 45 1.60 -11.87 -3.35
N ALA A 46 1.21 -10.77 -3.97
CA ALA A 46 1.45 -10.52 -5.39
C ALA A 46 2.95 -10.38 -5.70
N ALA A 47 3.70 -9.66 -4.85
CA ALA A 47 5.15 -9.53 -4.96
C ALA A 47 5.89 -10.86 -4.79
N ALA A 48 5.35 -11.79 -4.01
CA ALA A 48 5.94 -13.10 -3.79
C ALA A 48 5.40 -14.20 -4.74
N GLY A 49 4.58 -13.84 -5.73
CA GLY A 49 4.02 -14.81 -6.67
C GLY A 49 3.04 -15.82 -6.06
N THR A 50 2.51 -15.52 -4.88
CA THR A 50 1.47 -16.34 -4.22
C THR A 50 0.11 -16.15 -4.88
N ILE A 51 -0.14 -14.94 -5.38
CA ILE A 51 -1.32 -14.60 -6.19
C ILE A 51 -0.90 -13.92 -7.49
N GLU A 52 -1.71 -14.09 -8.52
CA GLU A 52 -1.56 -13.33 -9.77
C GLU A 52 -1.77 -11.83 -9.48
N PRO A 53 -0.85 -10.93 -9.88
CA PRO A 53 -0.95 -9.50 -9.58
C PRO A 53 -2.30 -8.87 -9.95
N ARG A 54 -2.91 -9.30 -11.06
CA ARG A 54 -4.24 -8.84 -11.50
C ARG A 54 -5.37 -9.21 -10.53
N HIS A 55 -5.17 -10.17 -9.66
CA HIS A 55 -6.16 -10.57 -8.66
C HIS A 55 -6.13 -9.68 -7.41
N ALA A 56 -5.04 -8.93 -7.21
CA ALA A 56 -4.95 -7.90 -6.16
C ALA A 56 -5.65 -6.57 -6.52
N VAL A 57 -6.20 -6.44 -7.74
CA VAL A 57 -6.86 -5.21 -8.19
C VAL A 57 -8.32 -5.45 -8.56
N ILE A 58 -9.14 -4.42 -8.37
CA ILE A 58 -10.56 -4.42 -8.71
C ILE A 58 -10.82 -3.30 -9.72
N PRO A 59 -11.18 -3.59 -10.98
CA PRO A 59 -11.49 -2.56 -11.96
C PRO A 59 -12.61 -1.64 -11.46
N LEU A 60 -12.37 -0.33 -11.48
CA LEU A 60 -13.35 0.65 -11.01
C LEU A 60 -14.65 0.58 -11.82
N ARG A 61 -14.57 0.29 -13.12
CA ARG A 61 -15.74 0.17 -14.00
C ARG A 61 -16.53 -1.13 -13.80
N GLU A 62 -15.95 -2.17 -13.14
CA GLU A 62 -16.67 -3.36 -12.68
C GLU A 62 -17.35 -3.12 -11.31
N MET A 63 -16.82 -2.18 -10.53
CA MET A 63 -17.29 -1.86 -9.17
C MET A 63 -18.39 -0.78 -9.18
N LEU A 64 -18.40 0.10 -10.19
CA LEU A 64 -19.20 1.30 -10.28
C LEU A 64 -20.08 1.27 -11.53
N ASP A 65 -21.40 1.28 -11.34
CA ASP A 65 -22.36 1.13 -12.44
C ASP A 65 -22.79 2.50 -13.04
N ARG A 66 -22.86 3.55 -12.22
CA ARG A 66 -23.42 4.87 -12.60
C ARG A 66 -22.41 6.02 -12.51
N THR A 67 -21.27 5.78 -11.89
CA THR A 67 -20.20 6.77 -11.74
C THR A 67 -19.40 6.90 -13.03
N VAL A 68 -19.21 8.12 -13.48
CA VAL A 68 -18.29 8.40 -14.58
C VAL A 68 -16.86 8.29 -14.06
N VAL A 69 -16.14 7.26 -14.46
CA VAL A 69 -14.73 7.07 -14.09
C VAL A 69 -13.84 7.75 -15.12
N LEU A 70 -13.10 8.76 -14.70
CA LEU A 70 -12.05 9.41 -15.48
C LEU A 70 -10.69 8.91 -15.00
N VAL A 71 -9.96 8.24 -15.89
CA VAL A 71 -8.58 7.82 -15.60
C VAL A 71 -7.65 8.98 -15.91
N GLY A 72 -6.99 9.49 -14.88
CA GLY A 72 -6.12 10.66 -14.95
C GLY A 72 -5.83 11.23 -13.57
N GLU A 73 -5.09 12.31 -13.54
CA GLU A 73 -4.68 13.01 -12.33
C GLU A 73 -5.34 14.38 -12.23
N VAL A 74 -5.81 14.70 -11.03
CA VAL A 74 -6.27 16.07 -10.71
C VAL A 74 -5.02 16.91 -10.44
N SER A 75 -4.75 17.85 -11.31
CA SER A 75 -3.58 18.74 -11.21
C SER A 75 -3.85 19.99 -10.34
N SER A 76 -5.08 20.49 -10.34
CA SER A 76 -5.51 21.61 -9.52
C SER A 76 -6.99 21.57 -9.21
N VAL A 77 -7.38 22.26 -8.12
CA VAL A 77 -8.78 22.46 -7.73
C VAL A 77 -8.97 23.91 -7.32
N ASP A 78 -9.87 24.60 -7.97
CA ASP A 78 -10.34 25.92 -7.59
C ASP A 78 -11.70 25.80 -6.89
N LEU A 79 -11.71 26.07 -5.60
CA LEU A 79 -12.91 26.02 -4.77
C LEU A 79 -13.86 27.20 -5.03
N SER A 80 -13.35 28.34 -5.50
CA SER A 80 -14.14 29.55 -5.76
C SER A 80 -14.96 29.39 -7.04
N SER A 81 -14.36 28.91 -8.10
CA SER A 81 -15.04 28.61 -9.36
C SER A 81 -15.69 27.21 -9.36
N ARG A 82 -15.40 26.37 -8.37
CA ARG A 82 -15.84 24.96 -8.27
C ARG A 82 -15.42 24.12 -9.46
N GLN A 83 -14.18 24.26 -9.87
CA GLN A 83 -13.59 23.57 -11.00
C GLN A 83 -12.35 22.80 -10.60
N ALA A 84 -12.14 21.65 -11.21
CA ALA A 84 -10.91 20.87 -11.10
C ALA A 84 -10.32 20.64 -12.48
N GLU A 85 -9.03 20.83 -12.63
CA GLU A 85 -8.29 20.46 -13.83
C GLU A 85 -7.84 19.01 -13.72
N VAL A 86 -8.12 18.25 -14.75
CA VAL A 86 -7.76 16.82 -14.85
C VAL A 86 -6.89 16.63 -16.07
N THR A 87 -5.73 16.01 -15.87
CA THR A 87 -4.88 15.52 -16.95
C THR A 87 -5.21 14.05 -17.16
N ASP A 88 -5.72 13.69 -18.33
CA ASP A 88 -6.10 12.32 -18.64
C ASP A 88 -4.88 11.44 -18.99
N ALA A 89 -5.10 10.14 -19.17
CA ALA A 89 -4.05 9.17 -19.48
C ALA A 89 -3.35 9.42 -20.83
N ALA A 90 -3.94 10.21 -21.74
CA ALA A 90 -3.36 10.60 -23.01
C ALA A 90 -2.60 11.95 -22.93
N GLY A 91 -2.58 12.59 -21.76
CA GLY A 91 -1.99 13.92 -21.55
C GLY A 91 -2.92 15.08 -21.89
N GLY A 92 -4.16 14.81 -22.26
CA GLY A 92 -5.20 15.82 -22.51
C GLY A 92 -5.63 16.50 -21.21
N ARG A 93 -5.89 17.82 -21.26
CA ARG A 93 -6.42 18.55 -20.12
C ARG A 93 -7.90 18.79 -20.28
N GLN A 94 -8.65 18.58 -19.23
CA GLN A 94 -10.08 18.86 -19.16
C GLN A 94 -10.45 19.45 -17.82
N THR A 95 -11.45 20.33 -17.82
CA THR A 95 -12.02 20.91 -16.62
C THR A 95 -13.27 20.14 -16.21
N VAL A 96 -13.40 19.82 -14.94
CA VAL A 96 -14.54 19.15 -14.34
C VAL A 96 -15.19 20.09 -13.33
N ASP A 97 -16.42 20.53 -13.62
CA ASP A 97 -17.22 21.32 -12.69
C ASP A 97 -17.80 20.43 -11.58
N PHE A 98 -17.86 20.96 -10.36
CA PHE A 98 -18.47 20.25 -9.24
C PHE A 98 -19.31 21.17 -8.34
N ARG A 99 -20.32 20.62 -7.74
CA ARG A 99 -21.06 21.24 -6.63
C ARG A 99 -20.57 20.74 -5.28
N THR A 100 -20.22 19.47 -5.20
CA THR A 100 -19.69 18.81 -4.00
C THR A 100 -18.37 18.13 -4.36
N LEU A 101 -17.37 18.28 -3.50
CA LEU A 101 -16.02 17.73 -3.68
C LEU A 101 -15.72 16.71 -2.57
N VAL A 102 -15.20 15.56 -2.96
CA VAL A 102 -14.66 14.55 -2.04
C VAL A 102 -13.19 14.32 -2.34
N LEU A 103 -12.33 14.67 -1.39
CA LEU A 103 -10.88 14.55 -1.49
C LEU A 103 -10.40 13.26 -0.80
N SER A 104 -9.98 12.28 -1.58
CA SER A 104 -9.44 11.00 -1.13
C SER A 104 -8.25 10.55 -2.00
N PRO A 105 -7.28 11.47 -2.34
CA PRO A 105 -6.17 11.13 -3.23
C PRO A 105 -5.14 10.21 -2.58
N GLY A 106 -5.32 9.88 -1.29
CA GLY A 106 -4.41 9.01 -0.55
C GLY A 106 -3.09 9.68 -0.16
N SER A 107 -2.04 8.88 -0.07
CA SER A 107 -0.70 9.28 0.35
C SER A 107 0.36 8.78 -0.64
N VAL A 108 1.52 9.41 -0.63
CA VAL A 108 2.72 9.03 -1.38
C VAL A 108 3.88 8.72 -0.42
N PRO A 109 4.87 7.93 -0.81
CA PRO A 109 6.08 7.75 0.00
C PRO A 109 6.79 9.08 0.22
N ILE A 110 7.34 9.28 1.42
CA ILE A 110 8.29 10.37 1.66
C ILE A 110 9.65 9.87 1.18
N VAL A 111 10.25 10.58 0.24
CA VAL A 111 11.64 10.37 -0.12
C VAL A 111 12.47 11.38 0.68
N PHE A 112 13.11 10.90 1.75
CA PHE A 112 14.01 11.73 2.54
C PHE A 112 15.27 12.09 1.72
N PRO A 113 15.94 13.20 2.03
CA PRO A 113 17.16 13.62 1.34
C PRO A 113 18.37 12.77 1.79
N VAL A 114 18.24 11.45 1.64
CA VAL A 114 19.31 10.49 1.88
C VAL A 114 20.09 10.33 0.57
N PRO A 115 21.42 10.56 0.58
CA PRO A 115 22.23 10.41 -0.63
C PRO A 115 22.08 9.03 -1.28
N GLY A 116 21.83 9.01 -2.60
CA GLY A 116 21.62 7.80 -3.39
C GLY A 116 20.23 7.18 -3.29
N LEU A 117 19.34 7.63 -2.38
CA LEU A 117 18.02 7.01 -2.19
C LEU A 117 17.09 7.21 -3.39
N ALA A 118 17.05 8.40 -3.95
CA ALA A 118 16.21 8.70 -5.12
C ALA A 118 16.62 7.89 -6.37
N GLU A 119 17.89 7.52 -6.47
CA GLU A 119 18.47 6.83 -7.62
C GLU A 119 18.38 5.30 -7.48
N HIS A 120 18.55 4.78 -6.27
CA HIS A 120 18.71 3.35 -5.99
C HIS A 120 17.57 2.73 -5.16
N GLY A 121 16.79 3.56 -4.48
CA GLY A 121 15.65 3.11 -3.67
C GLY A 121 14.43 2.78 -4.53
N VAL A 122 13.70 1.73 -4.14
CA VAL A 122 12.42 1.34 -4.74
C VAL A 122 11.36 1.33 -3.66
N GLY A 123 10.19 1.89 -3.95
CA GLY A 123 9.04 1.87 -3.05
C GLY A 123 8.36 0.49 -2.96
N PHE A 124 7.43 0.39 -2.02
CA PHE A 124 6.49 -0.73 -1.97
C PHE A 124 5.08 -0.21 -1.63
N LYS A 125 4.40 0.32 -2.63
CA LYS A 125 3.06 0.91 -2.47
C LYS A 125 2.12 0.61 -3.64
N THR A 126 2.65 0.43 -4.83
CA THR A 126 1.88 0.22 -6.06
C THR A 126 1.98 -1.23 -6.53
N LEU A 127 1.05 -1.63 -7.41
CA LEU A 127 1.16 -2.93 -8.08
C LEU A 127 2.43 -3.05 -8.93
N ALA A 128 2.85 -1.94 -9.54
CA ALA A 128 4.08 -1.89 -10.32
C ALA A 128 5.32 -2.17 -9.44
N ASP A 129 5.35 -1.64 -8.22
CA ASP A 129 6.44 -1.91 -7.26
C ASP A 129 6.51 -3.42 -6.92
N ALA A 130 5.36 -4.05 -6.67
CA ALA A 130 5.29 -5.48 -6.34
C ALA A 130 5.80 -6.35 -7.49
N ILE A 131 5.36 -6.08 -8.71
CA ILE A 131 5.79 -6.78 -9.92
C ILE A 131 7.29 -6.57 -10.16
N TRP A 132 7.75 -5.32 -10.00
CA TRP A 132 9.16 -4.99 -10.18
C TRP A 132 10.04 -5.73 -9.16
N LEU A 133 9.66 -5.73 -7.87
CA LEU A 133 10.41 -6.40 -6.81
C LEU A 133 10.48 -7.91 -7.03
N ARG A 134 9.38 -8.54 -7.45
CA ARG A 134 9.38 -9.95 -7.82
C ARG A 134 10.37 -10.25 -8.94
N ASN A 135 10.27 -9.51 -10.03
CA ASN A 135 11.14 -9.68 -11.19
C ASN A 135 12.60 -9.35 -10.85
N ASN A 136 12.82 -8.33 -10.02
CA ASN A 136 14.16 -7.97 -9.56
C ASN A 136 14.78 -9.09 -8.73
N LEU A 137 14.05 -9.66 -7.75
CA LEU A 137 14.55 -10.78 -6.95
C LEU A 137 15.00 -11.94 -7.84
N LEU A 138 14.18 -12.36 -8.79
CA LEU A 138 14.51 -13.43 -9.72
C LEU A 138 15.74 -13.07 -10.57
N ARG A 139 15.83 -11.85 -11.08
CA ARG A 139 16.98 -11.37 -11.84
C ARG A 139 18.27 -11.42 -11.00
N GLN A 140 18.19 -11.04 -9.71
CA GLN A 140 19.34 -11.11 -8.81
C GLN A 140 19.79 -12.56 -8.57
N LEU A 141 18.85 -13.50 -8.43
CA LEU A 141 19.18 -14.93 -8.31
C LEU A 141 19.85 -15.46 -9.57
N GLU A 142 19.33 -15.17 -10.77
CA GLU A 142 19.92 -15.56 -12.06
C GLU A 142 21.35 -15.00 -12.22
N ALA A 143 21.54 -13.72 -11.90
CA ALA A 143 22.85 -13.09 -11.97
C ALA A 143 23.84 -13.71 -10.98
N ALA A 144 23.39 -13.96 -9.74
CA ALA A 144 24.21 -14.56 -8.70
C ALA A 144 24.61 -16.01 -9.00
N GLU A 145 23.73 -16.78 -9.66
CA GLU A 145 24.04 -18.14 -10.13
C GLU A 145 25.20 -18.15 -11.13
N SER A 146 25.30 -17.12 -11.96
CA SER A 146 26.28 -17.03 -13.03
C SER A 146 27.59 -16.36 -12.62
N VAL A 147 27.59 -15.42 -11.65
CA VAL A 147 28.75 -14.62 -11.29
C VAL A 147 29.75 -15.45 -10.48
N ALA A 148 31.05 -15.31 -10.82
CA ALA A 148 32.16 -16.03 -10.12
C ALA A 148 32.69 -15.23 -8.90
N ASP A 149 32.67 -13.89 -8.96
CA ASP A 149 33.17 -13.04 -7.88
C ASP A 149 32.28 -13.15 -6.63
N PRO A 150 32.82 -13.59 -5.49
CA PRO A 150 32.05 -13.72 -4.25
C PRO A 150 31.50 -12.38 -3.72
N ALA A 151 32.20 -11.26 -3.94
CA ALA A 151 31.76 -9.95 -3.48
C ALA A 151 30.56 -9.46 -4.31
N ALA A 152 30.62 -9.59 -5.62
CA ALA A 152 29.51 -9.28 -6.51
C ALA A 152 28.31 -10.20 -6.23
N ARG A 153 28.52 -11.51 -6.03
CA ARG A 153 27.45 -12.45 -5.64
C ARG A 153 26.76 -12.03 -4.36
N ARG A 154 27.52 -11.65 -3.34
CA ARG A 154 26.98 -11.17 -2.05
C ARG A 154 26.15 -9.89 -2.24
N ALA A 155 26.61 -8.95 -3.06
CA ALA A 155 25.86 -7.71 -3.34
C ALA A 155 24.50 -8.00 -4.01
N LEU A 156 24.48 -8.90 -5.01
CA LEU A 156 23.27 -9.34 -5.71
C LEU A 156 22.26 -10.01 -4.76
N LEU A 157 22.73 -10.81 -3.80
CA LEU A 157 21.90 -11.57 -2.86
C LEU A 157 21.63 -10.82 -1.55
N THR A 158 22.02 -9.54 -1.47
CA THR A 158 21.70 -8.66 -0.34
C THR A 158 20.47 -7.81 -0.66
N PHE A 159 19.43 -7.94 0.16
CA PHE A 159 18.18 -7.22 0.07
C PHE A 159 17.97 -6.37 1.32
N THR A 160 17.98 -5.05 1.17
CA THR A 160 17.86 -4.10 2.28
C THR A 160 16.49 -3.44 2.27
N PHE A 161 15.74 -3.59 3.36
CA PHE A 161 14.46 -2.96 3.57
C PHE A 161 14.59 -1.87 4.64
N VAL A 162 14.13 -0.67 4.34
CA VAL A 162 14.11 0.46 5.27
C VAL A 162 12.67 0.80 5.61
N GLY A 163 12.31 0.59 6.88
CA GLY A 163 10.97 0.79 7.42
C GLY A 163 10.34 -0.50 7.95
N GLY A 164 10.23 -0.60 9.28
CA GLY A 164 9.63 -1.71 10.02
C GLY A 164 8.11 -1.59 10.23
N GLY A 165 7.43 -0.85 9.37
CA GLY A 165 5.97 -0.78 9.33
C GLY A 165 5.33 -2.00 8.67
N TYR A 166 3.99 -2.04 8.62
CA TYR A 166 3.22 -3.19 8.10
C TYR A 166 3.63 -3.57 6.68
N ALA A 167 3.62 -2.64 5.74
CA ALA A 167 3.93 -2.91 4.35
C ALA A 167 5.38 -3.41 4.14
N GLY A 168 6.36 -2.80 4.82
CA GLY A 168 7.77 -3.19 4.73
C GLY A 168 8.02 -4.60 5.25
N ILE A 169 7.44 -4.93 6.43
CA ILE A 169 7.60 -6.25 7.04
C ILE A 169 6.91 -7.34 6.22
N GLU A 170 5.68 -7.11 5.76
CA GLU A 170 4.95 -8.08 4.97
C GLU A 170 5.64 -8.34 3.61
N ALA A 171 6.11 -7.27 2.95
CA ALA A 171 6.86 -7.40 1.70
C ALA A 171 8.17 -8.17 1.91
N LEU A 172 8.97 -7.80 2.90
CA LEU A 172 10.20 -8.49 3.23
C LEU A 172 9.95 -9.97 3.53
N ALA A 173 9.00 -10.27 4.40
CA ALA A 173 8.75 -11.63 4.86
C ALA A 173 8.22 -12.55 3.74
N GLU A 174 7.38 -12.03 2.83
CA GLU A 174 6.86 -12.77 1.68
C GLU A 174 7.95 -12.97 0.62
N LEU A 175 8.74 -11.95 0.30
CA LEU A 175 9.83 -12.04 -0.67
C LEU A 175 10.99 -12.93 -0.16
N GLU A 176 11.31 -12.87 1.13
CA GLU A 176 12.28 -13.77 1.75
C GLU A 176 11.81 -15.22 1.68
N SER A 177 10.56 -15.48 1.99
CA SER A 177 9.97 -16.82 1.83
C SER A 177 9.97 -17.27 0.36
N PHE A 178 9.72 -16.37 -0.57
CA PHE A 178 9.77 -16.65 -2.00
C PHE A 178 11.19 -16.97 -2.48
N SER A 179 12.19 -16.20 -2.04
CA SER A 179 13.59 -16.47 -2.41
C SER A 179 14.07 -17.84 -1.95
N ARG A 180 13.67 -18.26 -0.74
CA ARG A 180 14.02 -19.62 -0.23
C ARG A 180 13.37 -20.73 -1.05
N ASP A 181 12.10 -20.55 -1.43
CA ASP A 181 11.41 -21.52 -2.31
C ASP A 181 12.12 -21.59 -3.69
N ALA A 182 12.57 -20.44 -4.21
CA ALA A 182 13.25 -20.33 -5.49
C ALA A 182 14.62 -21.03 -5.51
N LEU A 183 15.38 -20.96 -4.42
CA LEU A 183 16.75 -21.50 -4.36
C LEU A 183 16.87 -22.98 -4.74
N GLY A 184 15.80 -23.76 -4.60
CA GLY A 184 15.79 -25.16 -5.04
C GLY A 184 16.06 -25.34 -6.55
N MET A 185 15.94 -24.30 -7.34
CA MET A 185 16.20 -24.28 -8.79
C MET A 185 17.60 -23.71 -9.15
N TYR A 186 18.37 -23.23 -8.16
CA TYR A 186 19.69 -22.62 -8.35
C TYR A 186 20.77 -23.46 -7.67
N PRO A 187 21.40 -24.44 -8.38
CA PRO A 187 22.32 -25.40 -7.77
C PRO A 187 23.57 -24.79 -7.11
N ARG A 188 23.98 -23.59 -7.53
CA ARG A 188 25.18 -22.91 -7.01
C ARG A 188 24.87 -21.96 -5.86
N LEU A 189 23.61 -21.80 -5.51
CA LEU A 189 23.15 -20.89 -4.45
C LEU A 189 22.57 -21.68 -3.27
N SER A 190 22.72 -21.13 -2.09
CA SER A 190 22.18 -21.69 -0.84
C SER A 190 21.51 -20.63 0.01
N ASN A 191 20.76 -21.06 1.02
CA ASN A 191 20.17 -20.12 1.99
C ASN A 191 21.21 -19.26 2.73
N ALA A 192 22.44 -19.74 2.86
CA ALA A 192 23.53 -19.00 3.51
C ALA A 192 24.06 -17.84 2.66
N ASP A 193 23.79 -17.86 1.35
CA ASP A 193 24.19 -16.78 0.44
C ASP A 193 23.23 -15.60 0.48
N LEU A 194 21.95 -15.84 0.87
CA LEU A 194 20.94 -14.78 0.99
C LEU A 194 21.20 -13.93 2.24
N ARG A 195 21.16 -12.62 2.05
CA ARG A 195 21.23 -11.64 3.12
C ARG A 195 20.02 -10.72 3.09
N TRP A 196 19.20 -10.79 4.13
CA TRP A 196 18.02 -9.95 4.29
C TRP A 196 18.24 -9.00 5.46
N VAL A 197 18.11 -7.70 5.20
CA VAL A 197 18.35 -6.64 6.18
C VAL A 197 17.07 -5.80 6.33
N LEU A 198 16.62 -5.62 7.56
CA LEU A 198 15.55 -4.71 7.94
C LEU A 198 16.10 -3.62 8.84
N VAL A 199 15.92 -2.36 8.43
CA VAL A 199 16.32 -1.17 9.16
C VAL A 199 15.09 -0.41 9.62
N GLU A 200 14.98 -0.14 10.93
CA GLU A 200 13.88 0.62 11.52
C GLU A 200 14.43 1.68 12.48
N ALA A 201 13.98 2.91 12.31
CA ALA A 201 14.40 4.05 13.13
C ALA A 201 13.88 4.02 14.56
N ARG A 202 12.78 3.30 14.82
CA ARG A 202 12.18 3.13 16.14
C ARG A 202 12.82 1.96 16.88
N ASP A 203 12.51 1.88 18.16
CA ASP A 203 12.90 0.78 19.05
C ASP A 203 12.04 -0.49 18.87
N THR A 204 10.99 -0.42 18.05
CA THR A 204 10.05 -1.54 17.83
C THR A 204 9.54 -1.60 16.39
N LEU A 205 9.19 -2.80 15.95
CA LEU A 205 8.52 -3.06 14.69
C LEU A 205 6.99 -2.90 14.84
N LEU A 206 6.28 -2.70 13.70
CA LEU A 206 4.82 -2.73 13.61
C LEU A 206 4.14 -1.77 14.60
N PRO A 207 4.34 -0.46 14.47
CA PRO A 207 3.80 0.52 15.42
C PRO A 207 2.28 0.39 15.55
N GLY A 208 1.78 0.41 16.80
CA GLY A 208 0.36 0.27 17.12
C GLY A 208 -0.12 -1.19 17.24
N LEU A 209 0.73 -2.18 17.01
CA LEU A 209 0.46 -3.57 17.34
C LEU A 209 0.79 -3.85 18.82
N ASP A 210 0.12 -4.82 19.44
CA ASP A 210 0.48 -5.30 20.77
C ASP A 210 1.98 -5.65 20.84
N GLU A 211 2.65 -5.20 21.90
CA GLU A 211 4.11 -5.34 22.06
C GLU A 211 4.59 -6.80 22.02
N ARG A 212 3.77 -7.74 22.51
CA ARG A 212 4.09 -9.18 22.47
C ARG A 212 4.11 -9.68 21.03
N LEU A 213 3.18 -9.19 20.19
CA LEU A 213 3.12 -9.54 18.77
C LEU A 213 4.24 -8.87 17.98
N ALA A 214 4.59 -7.63 18.29
CA ALA A 214 5.74 -6.94 17.68
C ALA A 214 7.05 -7.71 17.98
N ARG A 215 7.28 -8.07 19.23
CA ARG A 215 8.43 -8.91 19.64
C ARG A 215 8.40 -10.33 19.04
N TYR A 216 7.21 -10.93 18.89
CA TYR A 216 7.09 -12.19 18.19
C TYR A 216 7.50 -12.06 16.72
N SER A 217 7.04 -11.00 16.05
CA SER A 217 7.37 -10.73 14.64
C SER A 217 8.87 -10.54 14.44
N GLU A 218 9.51 -9.76 15.31
CA GLU A 218 10.97 -9.59 15.29
C GLU A 218 11.71 -10.90 15.48
N ARG A 219 11.34 -11.69 16.51
CA ARG A 219 11.97 -13.00 16.74
C ARG A 219 11.79 -13.94 15.55
N ASN A 220 10.59 -13.96 14.93
CA ASN A 220 10.33 -14.78 13.74
C ASN A 220 11.23 -14.40 12.58
N LEU A 221 11.42 -13.12 12.31
CA LEU A 221 12.31 -12.63 11.26
C LEU A 221 13.78 -13.01 11.56
N ARG A 222 14.25 -12.78 12.81
CA ARG A 222 15.62 -13.14 13.21
C ARG A 222 15.88 -14.66 13.15
N GLN A 223 14.91 -15.50 13.51
CA GLN A 223 15.02 -16.97 13.36
C GLN A 223 15.16 -17.41 11.91
N ARG A 224 14.63 -16.60 10.97
CA ARG A 224 14.79 -16.79 9.53
C ARG A 224 16.05 -16.11 8.98
N GLN A 225 16.99 -15.72 9.85
CA GLN A 225 18.25 -15.07 9.49
C GLN A 225 18.09 -13.68 8.86
N VAL A 226 16.96 -13.00 9.08
CA VAL A 226 16.83 -11.59 8.75
C VAL A 226 17.59 -10.78 9.79
N GLU A 227 18.54 -9.96 9.34
CA GLU A 227 19.22 -8.99 10.18
C GLU A 227 18.27 -7.81 10.47
N VAL A 228 17.86 -7.66 11.73
CA VAL A 228 16.94 -6.57 12.13
C VAL A 228 17.71 -5.54 12.94
N TYR A 229 17.77 -4.32 12.44
CA TYR A 229 18.42 -3.18 13.10
C TYR A 229 17.37 -2.16 13.51
N LEU A 230 17.07 -2.13 14.80
CA LEU A 230 16.20 -1.13 15.44
C LEU A 230 17.03 0.08 15.86
N GLU A 231 16.34 1.23 16.10
CA GLU A 231 17.00 2.51 16.43
C GLU A 231 18.09 2.88 15.42
N THR A 232 17.88 2.51 14.16
CA THR A 232 18.87 2.62 13.10
C THR A 232 18.24 3.26 11.87
N THR A 233 18.94 4.19 11.23
CA THR A 233 18.50 4.88 10.03
C THR A 233 19.46 4.64 8.87
N LEU A 234 18.94 4.74 7.64
CA LEU A 234 19.76 4.79 6.43
C LEU A 234 20.39 6.18 6.32
N VAL A 235 21.72 6.23 6.30
CA VAL A 235 22.49 7.49 6.18
C VAL A 235 22.82 7.80 4.73
N SER A 236 23.20 6.78 3.95
CA SER A 236 23.50 6.89 2.51
C SER A 236 23.31 5.54 1.84
N CYS A 237 23.03 5.58 0.55
CA CYS A 237 23.08 4.41 -0.34
C CYS A 237 23.65 4.76 -1.71
N GLU A 238 24.60 5.73 -1.76
CA GLU A 238 25.31 6.09 -2.98
C GLU A 238 26.02 4.86 -3.56
N ASP A 239 25.98 4.72 -4.87
CA ASP A 239 26.52 3.58 -5.60
C ASP A 239 26.09 2.21 -5.01
N LYS A 240 24.84 2.16 -4.45
CA LYS A 240 24.27 1.01 -3.77
C LYS A 240 25.03 0.56 -2.52
N ARG A 241 25.96 1.39 -2.04
CA ARG A 241 26.69 1.19 -0.80
C ARG A 241 25.87 1.69 0.37
N VAL A 242 25.25 0.79 1.10
CA VAL A 242 24.42 1.07 2.26
C VAL A 242 25.29 1.45 3.45
N VAL A 243 25.03 2.63 4.00
CA VAL A 243 25.62 3.14 5.23
C VAL A 243 24.48 3.36 6.23
N LEU A 244 24.57 2.71 7.38
CA LEU A 244 23.60 2.82 8.46
C LEU A 244 24.13 3.72 9.58
N SER A 245 23.23 4.32 10.37
CA SER A 245 23.63 5.10 11.54
C SER A 245 24.24 4.23 12.63
N GLY A 246 25.22 4.81 13.35
CA GLY A 246 25.97 4.10 14.40
C GLY A 246 27.01 3.13 13.82
N ASP A 247 27.82 2.53 14.71
CA ASP A 247 28.97 1.70 14.36
C ASP A 247 28.66 0.19 14.40
N ARG A 248 27.40 -0.19 14.51
CA ARG A 248 27.00 -1.61 14.67
C ARG A 248 27.21 -2.43 13.40
N VAL A 249 27.20 -1.79 12.24
CA VAL A 249 27.24 -2.45 10.92
C VAL A 249 28.22 -1.71 10.02
N ALA A 250 29.24 -2.40 9.53
CA ALA A 250 30.12 -1.86 8.50
C ALA A 250 29.34 -1.61 7.19
N PRO A 251 29.65 -0.56 6.44
CA PRO A 251 29.02 -0.31 5.14
C PRO A 251 29.13 -1.53 4.21
N TYR A 252 28.05 -1.83 3.48
CA TYR A 252 27.94 -2.98 2.58
C TYR A 252 27.24 -2.60 1.29
N VAL A 253 27.40 -3.40 0.24
CA VAL A 253 26.70 -3.20 -1.04
C VAL A 253 25.42 -4.03 -1.08
N SER A 254 24.33 -3.43 -1.53
CA SER A 254 23.02 -4.05 -1.71
C SER A 254 22.43 -3.66 -3.06
N GLU A 255 22.27 -4.62 -3.95
CA GLU A 255 21.68 -4.37 -5.28
C GLU A 255 20.17 -4.08 -5.21
N THR A 256 19.54 -4.38 -4.08
CA THR A 256 18.12 -4.14 -3.86
C THR A 256 17.89 -3.38 -2.56
N ILE A 257 17.43 -2.14 -2.68
CA ILE A 257 17.12 -1.27 -1.53
C ILE A 257 15.65 -0.89 -1.62
N VAL A 258 14.85 -1.36 -0.66
CA VAL A 258 13.41 -1.12 -0.61
C VAL A 258 13.10 -0.06 0.44
N TRP A 259 12.47 1.02 0.04
CA TRP A 259 12.07 2.12 0.90
C TRP A 259 10.59 2.00 1.25
N ALA A 260 10.31 1.63 2.49
CA ALA A 260 8.96 1.52 3.05
C ALA A 260 8.76 2.45 4.26
N ALA A 261 9.65 3.45 4.44
CA ALA A 261 9.66 4.37 5.57
C ALA A 261 8.99 5.70 5.23
N GLY A 262 7.93 6.01 5.98
CA GLY A 262 7.22 7.29 5.91
C GLY A 262 6.27 7.42 4.72
N GLN A 263 5.14 8.08 5.01
CA GLN A 263 4.14 8.46 4.03
C GLN A 263 3.68 9.89 4.30
N GLN A 264 3.40 10.63 3.25
CA GLN A 264 2.82 11.96 3.31
C GLN A 264 1.55 12.01 2.44
N PRO A 265 0.61 12.89 2.73
CA PRO A 265 -0.54 13.10 1.85
C PRO A 265 -0.13 13.39 0.42
N SER A 266 -1.02 13.07 -0.53
CA SER A 266 -0.82 13.46 -1.93
C SER A 266 -0.42 14.93 -2.05
N PRO A 267 0.55 15.30 -2.91
CA PRO A 267 0.96 16.68 -3.14
C PRO A 267 -0.19 17.62 -3.52
N LEU A 268 -1.25 17.10 -4.12
CA LEU A 268 -2.47 17.85 -4.41
C LEU A 268 -3.01 18.56 -3.15
N ILE A 269 -2.92 17.92 -1.97
CA ILE A 269 -3.43 18.50 -0.73
C ILE A 269 -2.69 19.77 -0.35
N GLY A 270 -1.36 19.79 -0.49
CA GLY A 270 -0.54 20.97 -0.21
C GLY A 270 -0.79 22.14 -1.18
N ALA A 271 -1.33 21.86 -2.37
CA ALA A 271 -1.69 22.89 -3.34
C ALA A 271 -3.06 23.55 -3.06
N LEU A 272 -3.87 22.96 -2.17
CA LEU A 272 -5.16 23.51 -1.77
C LEU A 272 -4.98 24.51 -0.62
N SER A 273 -5.62 25.65 -0.69
CA SER A 273 -5.66 26.63 0.42
C SER A 273 -6.65 26.21 1.51
N LEU A 274 -6.52 24.97 2.01
CA LEU A 274 -7.37 24.38 3.04
C LEU A 274 -6.54 24.07 4.30
N PRO A 275 -7.16 24.04 5.51
CA PRO A 275 -6.43 23.78 6.75
C PRO A 275 -5.86 22.37 6.80
N THR A 276 -4.58 22.26 7.15
CA THR A 276 -3.86 20.99 7.32
C THR A 276 -3.28 20.83 8.72
N ASP A 277 -3.06 19.59 9.13
CA ASP A 277 -2.32 19.26 10.35
C ASP A 277 -0.79 19.35 10.12
N THR A 278 -0.02 19.07 11.16
CA THR A 278 1.46 19.09 11.11
C THR A 278 2.06 18.04 10.17
N ALA A 279 1.28 17.02 9.79
CA ALA A 279 1.68 16.00 8.81
C ALA A 279 1.22 16.34 7.38
N GLY A 280 0.61 17.52 7.17
CA GLY A 280 0.10 17.97 5.87
C GLY A 280 -1.24 17.37 5.45
N ARG A 281 -1.95 16.66 6.37
CA ARG A 281 -3.28 16.08 6.08
C ARG A 281 -4.37 17.14 6.28
N LEU A 282 -5.40 17.10 5.44
CA LEU A 282 -6.56 17.98 5.59
C LEU A 282 -7.23 17.77 6.95
N ILE A 283 -7.42 18.84 7.69
CA ILE A 283 -8.23 18.83 8.91
C ILE A 283 -9.70 18.66 8.50
N VAL A 284 -10.38 17.74 9.13
CA VAL A 284 -11.83 17.52 8.96
C VAL A 284 -12.51 17.38 10.33
N ASP A 285 -13.81 17.65 10.35
CA ASP A 285 -14.63 17.33 11.51
C ASP A 285 -14.99 15.82 11.56
N ASP A 286 -15.74 15.41 12.58
CA ASP A 286 -16.21 14.03 12.73
C ASP A 286 -17.24 13.60 11.66
N HIS A 287 -17.76 14.53 10.88
CA HIS A 287 -18.60 14.29 9.70
C HIS A 287 -17.78 14.20 8.39
N LEU A 288 -16.46 14.27 8.47
CA LEU A 288 -15.51 14.29 7.35
C LEU A 288 -15.60 15.54 6.48
N CYS A 289 -16.22 16.62 6.99
CA CYS A 289 -16.32 17.88 6.30
C CYS A 289 -15.11 18.77 6.65
N VAL A 290 -14.59 19.50 5.67
CA VAL A 290 -13.51 20.47 5.90
C VAL A 290 -14.05 21.69 6.61
N PRO A 291 -13.47 22.16 7.73
CA PRO A 291 -13.96 23.33 8.46
C PRO A 291 -14.08 24.57 7.55
N GLY A 292 -15.19 25.29 7.70
CA GLY A 292 -15.50 26.45 6.88
C GLY A 292 -16.08 26.14 5.49
N GLN A 293 -16.20 24.86 5.15
CA GLN A 293 -16.85 24.38 3.91
C GLN A 293 -18.12 23.59 4.26
N THR A 294 -19.10 23.60 3.38
CA THR A 294 -20.34 22.80 3.54
C THR A 294 -20.46 21.68 2.52
N ASP A 295 -19.60 21.69 1.51
CA ASP A 295 -19.67 20.85 0.31
C ASP A 295 -18.30 20.25 -0.07
N VAL A 296 -17.28 20.38 0.82
CA VAL A 296 -15.96 19.77 0.66
C VAL A 296 -15.72 18.76 1.78
N PHE A 297 -15.52 17.51 1.41
CA PHE A 297 -15.26 16.39 2.30
C PHE A 297 -13.88 15.82 2.03
N ALA A 298 -13.19 15.30 3.08
CA ALA A 298 -11.94 14.61 2.91
C ALA A 298 -11.84 13.37 3.80
N LEU A 299 -11.14 12.34 3.30
CA LEU A 299 -11.03 11.05 4.00
C LEU A 299 -9.81 10.23 3.54
N GLY A 300 -9.57 9.16 4.26
CA GLY A 300 -8.42 8.27 4.02
C GLY A 300 -7.11 8.91 4.42
N ASP A 301 -6.02 8.51 3.76
CA ASP A 301 -4.68 8.96 4.14
C ASP A 301 -4.45 10.47 3.90
N ALA A 302 -5.30 11.11 3.11
CA ALA A 302 -5.24 12.54 2.83
C ALA A 302 -5.84 13.41 3.95
N ALA A 303 -6.57 12.84 4.91
CA ALA A 303 -7.29 13.57 5.93
C ALA A 303 -6.90 13.18 7.35
N ALA A 304 -6.86 14.16 8.25
CA ALA A 304 -6.71 13.99 9.69
C ALA A 304 -8.09 13.78 10.33
N VAL A 305 -8.67 12.60 10.11
CA VAL A 305 -10.00 12.27 10.63
C VAL A 305 -9.92 12.04 12.13
N PRO A 306 -10.76 12.70 12.96
CA PRO A 306 -10.78 12.47 14.41
C PRO A 306 -11.07 11.01 14.75
N ASP A 307 -10.26 10.43 15.65
CA ASP A 307 -10.50 9.09 16.17
C ASP A 307 -11.42 9.18 17.40
N PRO A 308 -12.51 8.41 17.47
CA PRO A 308 -13.38 8.37 18.64
C PRO A 308 -12.68 7.98 19.95
N GLU A 309 -11.52 7.32 19.87
CA GLU A 309 -10.70 6.94 21.01
C GLU A 309 -9.63 8.00 21.38
N GLY A 310 -9.57 9.09 20.63
CA GLY A 310 -8.65 10.22 20.80
C GLY A 310 -7.59 10.32 19.72
N GLY A 311 -7.18 11.55 19.41
CA GLY A 311 -6.22 11.82 18.35
C GLY A 311 -6.83 11.70 16.96
N THR A 312 -6.06 11.18 16.00
CA THR A 312 -6.48 10.99 14.60
C THR A 312 -6.40 9.52 14.18
N CYS A 313 -7.31 9.13 13.30
CA CYS A 313 -7.39 7.78 12.77
C CYS A 313 -6.07 7.32 12.13
N PRO A 314 -5.66 6.06 12.34
CA PRO A 314 -4.54 5.47 11.63
C PRO A 314 -4.76 5.40 10.12
N LEU A 315 -3.68 5.55 9.35
CA LEU A 315 -3.67 5.44 7.88
C LEU A 315 -3.77 3.97 7.45
N THR A 316 -4.97 3.43 7.45
CA THR A 316 -5.22 2.04 7.08
C THR A 316 -6.40 1.92 6.12
N ALA A 317 -6.36 0.90 5.27
CA ALA A 317 -7.44 0.54 4.36
C ALA A 317 -8.79 0.33 5.09
N GLN A 318 -8.75 -0.20 6.33
CA GLN A 318 -9.93 -0.41 7.15
C GLN A 318 -10.63 0.90 7.52
N HIS A 319 -9.85 1.92 7.94
CA HIS A 319 -10.40 3.24 8.26
C HIS A 319 -10.91 3.92 7.00
N ALA A 320 -10.12 3.97 5.93
CA ALA A 320 -10.51 4.58 4.67
C ALA A 320 -11.82 4.02 4.10
N LEU A 321 -12.00 2.69 4.14
CA LEU A 321 -13.24 2.04 3.70
C LEU A 321 -14.46 2.47 4.52
N ARG A 322 -14.34 2.55 5.84
CA ARG A 322 -15.45 2.96 6.72
C ARG A 322 -15.72 4.44 6.65
N GLN A 323 -14.69 5.24 6.52
CA GLN A 323 -14.82 6.67 6.22
C GLN A 323 -15.53 6.88 4.88
N GLY A 324 -15.25 6.07 3.86
CA GLY A 324 -15.94 6.12 2.58
C GLY A 324 -17.46 5.85 2.70
N HIS A 325 -17.84 4.85 3.51
CA HIS A 325 -19.27 4.61 3.78
C HIS A 325 -19.96 5.80 4.47
N LEU A 326 -19.29 6.43 5.43
CA LEU A 326 -19.81 7.58 6.13
C LEU A 326 -19.83 8.81 5.23
N CYS A 327 -18.75 9.07 4.50
CA CYS A 327 -18.64 10.19 3.56
C CYS A 327 -19.83 10.18 2.57
N ALA A 328 -20.12 9.02 1.99
CA ALA A 328 -21.26 8.88 1.08
C ALA A 328 -22.59 9.24 1.74
N ARG A 329 -22.79 8.84 3.00
CA ARG A 329 -23.99 9.21 3.78
C ARG A 329 -24.06 10.72 4.01
N ASN A 330 -22.95 11.34 4.40
CA ASN A 330 -22.89 12.76 4.72
C ASN A 330 -23.02 13.63 3.46
N VAL A 331 -22.40 13.22 2.36
CA VAL A 331 -22.59 13.84 1.04
C VAL A 331 -24.05 13.72 0.57
N ALA A 332 -24.68 12.55 0.71
CA ALA A 332 -26.08 12.37 0.36
C ALA A 332 -27.00 13.28 1.22
N ALA A 333 -26.70 13.41 2.52
CA ALA A 333 -27.43 14.30 3.41
C ALA A 333 -27.28 15.78 3.01
N ALA A 334 -26.10 16.22 2.61
CA ALA A 334 -25.87 17.56 2.06
C ALA A 334 -26.66 17.83 0.76
N LEU A 335 -27.03 16.77 0.04
CA LEU A 335 -27.91 16.80 -1.14
C LEU A 335 -29.39 16.58 -0.80
N GLY A 336 -29.75 16.57 0.49
CA GLY A 336 -31.15 16.42 0.97
C GLY A 336 -31.59 14.95 1.06
N VAL A 337 -30.70 13.97 1.08
CA VAL A 337 -31.03 12.53 1.18
C VAL A 337 -30.52 11.94 2.48
N GLY A 338 -31.42 11.61 3.38
CA GLY A 338 -31.09 11.03 4.69
C GLY A 338 -30.56 12.05 5.69
N THR A 339 -29.87 11.57 6.72
CA THR A 339 -29.30 12.38 7.82
C THR A 339 -27.81 12.14 7.94
N PRO A 340 -27.00 13.20 8.15
CA PRO A 340 -25.58 13.05 8.38
C PRO A 340 -25.31 12.34 9.72
N GLY A 341 -24.06 11.91 9.90
CA GLY A 341 -23.65 11.31 11.16
C GLY A 341 -22.14 11.40 11.38
N PRO A 342 -21.68 11.31 12.63
CA PRO A 342 -20.28 11.36 12.96
C PRO A 342 -19.56 10.03 12.69
N PHE A 343 -18.26 10.09 12.49
CA PHE A 343 -17.40 8.90 12.38
C PHE A 343 -17.28 8.19 13.74
N ARG A 344 -17.71 6.95 13.75
CA ARG A 344 -17.69 6.10 14.96
C ARG A 344 -17.23 4.70 14.58
N TYR A 345 -15.94 4.53 14.51
CA TYR A 345 -15.35 3.23 14.26
C TYR A 345 -14.25 2.94 15.29
N ARG A 346 -14.32 1.76 15.88
CA ARG A 346 -13.26 1.23 16.73
C ARG A 346 -12.54 0.13 15.97
N ASN A 347 -11.22 0.18 16.02
CA ASN A 347 -10.40 -0.87 15.43
C ASN A 347 -10.73 -2.23 16.09
N ARG A 348 -11.10 -3.21 15.28
CA ARG A 348 -11.50 -4.55 15.76
C ARG A 348 -10.36 -5.54 15.79
N GLY A 349 -9.25 -5.19 15.20
CA GLY A 349 -8.06 -6.02 15.13
C GLY A 349 -7.13 -5.64 14.01
N LEU A 350 -5.93 -6.17 14.10
CA LEU A 350 -4.86 -6.05 13.12
C LEU A 350 -4.34 -7.45 12.82
N ALA A 351 -3.95 -7.71 11.59
CA ALA A 351 -3.28 -8.94 11.18
C ALA A 351 -2.10 -8.58 10.29
N VAL A 352 -1.00 -9.29 10.44
CA VAL A 352 0.24 -9.12 9.69
C VAL A 352 0.72 -10.46 9.20
N THR A 353 1.01 -10.56 7.93
CA THR A 353 1.64 -11.73 7.33
C THR A 353 3.15 -11.68 7.53
N LEU A 354 3.72 -12.78 8.01
CA LEU A 354 5.16 -12.94 8.19
C LEU A 354 5.73 -14.00 7.25
N GLY A 355 5.22 -14.04 6.00
CA GLY A 355 5.56 -15.05 5.01
C GLY A 355 4.69 -16.30 5.11
N ARG A 356 5.07 -17.34 4.37
CA ARG A 356 4.26 -18.54 4.19
C ARG A 356 3.93 -19.24 5.51
N ARG A 357 2.64 -19.37 5.83
CA ARG A 357 2.08 -20.02 7.03
C ARG A 357 2.50 -19.37 8.35
N GLN A 358 2.97 -18.15 8.32
CA GLN A 358 3.36 -17.39 9.50
C GLN A 358 2.64 -16.03 9.52
N GLY A 359 2.19 -15.64 10.69
CA GLY A 359 1.55 -14.35 10.86
C GLY A 359 1.34 -14.00 12.33
N THR A 360 0.88 -12.79 12.56
CA THR A 360 0.39 -12.30 13.84
C THR A 360 -0.98 -11.68 13.64
N ALA A 361 -1.88 -11.89 14.58
CA ALA A 361 -3.19 -11.25 14.55
C ALA A 361 -3.61 -10.86 15.97
N GLN A 362 -4.20 -9.68 16.07
CA GLN A 362 -4.84 -9.17 17.28
C GLN A 362 -6.32 -8.96 16.98
N VAL A 363 -7.18 -9.55 17.78
CA VAL A 363 -8.64 -9.35 17.71
C VAL A 363 -9.11 -8.92 19.08
N LYS A 364 -9.45 -7.65 19.23
CA LYS A 364 -9.72 -7.02 20.52
C LYS A 364 -8.53 -7.25 21.49
N ARG A 365 -8.75 -7.99 22.61
CA ARG A 365 -7.72 -8.33 23.61
C ARG A 365 -6.99 -9.66 23.34
N PHE A 366 -7.42 -10.43 22.34
CA PHE A 366 -6.84 -11.73 22.03
C PHE A 366 -5.75 -11.59 20.97
N THR A 367 -4.63 -12.26 21.21
CA THR A 367 -3.47 -12.29 20.32
C THR A 367 -3.27 -13.70 19.78
N PHE A 368 -2.97 -13.80 18.50
CA PHE A 368 -2.75 -15.06 17.77
C PHE A 368 -1.44 -14.95 17.00
N THR A 369 -0.76 -16.09 16.82
CA THR A 369 0.52 -16.15 16.11
C THR A 369 0.58 -17.40 15.22
N GLY A 370 1.57 -17.45 14.32
CA GLY A 370 1.82 -18.60 13.46
C GLY A 370 0.75 -18.82 12.40
N THR A 371 0.51 -20.10 12.08
CA THR A 371 -0.41 -20.51 11.00
C THR A 371 -1.86 -20.09 11.25
N LEU A 372 -2.32 -20.09 12.49
CA LEU A 372 -3.68 -19.66 12.82
C LEU A 372 -3.88 -18.18 12.51
N ALA A 373 -2.94 -17.30 12.94
CA ALA A 373 -3.00 -15.88 12.64
C ALA A 373 -2.92 -15.60 11.14
N TRP A 374 -2.10 -16.35 10.41
CA TRP A 374 -1.98 -16.28 8.96
C TRP A 374 -3.32 -16.59 8.25
N TRP A 375 -4.03 -17.66 8.67
CA TRP A 375 -5.36 -17.97 8.16
C TRP A 375 -6.41 -16.91 8.52
N MET A 376 -6.35 -16.38 9.74
CA MET A 376 -7.24 -15.30 10.18
C MET A 376 -7.08 -14.05 9.31
N GLY A 377 -5.84 -13.63 9.03
CA GLY A 377 -5.54 -12.48 8.16
C GLY A 377 -6.09 -12.70 6.74
N ARG A 378 -5.79 -13.84 6.13
CA ARG A 378 -6.28 -14.18 4.78
C ARG A 378 -7.81 -14.23 4.72
N SER A 379 -8.46 -14.89 5.68
CA SER A 379 -9.92 -14.96 5.74
C SER A 379 -10.54 -13.56 5.88
N TYR A 380 -9.97 -12.72 6.72
CA TYR A 380 -10.42 -11.35 6.90
C TYR A 380 -10.28 -10.54 5.59
N HIS A 381 -9.14 -10.59 4.93
CA HIS A 381 -8.92 -9.87 3.67
C HIS A 381 -9.84 -10.39 2.56
N LEU A 382 -10.06 -11.69 2.48
CA LEU A 382 -10.99 -12.27 1.52
C LEU A 382 -12.43 -11.80 1.75
N ILE A 383 -12.89 -11.75 3.02
CA ILE A 383 -14.24 -11.26 3.36
C ILE A 383 -14.38 -9.78 2.94
N MET A 384 -13.36 -8.98 3.21
CA MET A 384 -13.37 -7.53 2.93
C MET A 384 -13.21 -7.17 1.46
N MET A 385 -12.68 -8.08 0.64
CA MET A 385 -12.49 -7.86 -0.79
C MET A 385 -13.86 -7.76 -1.50
N PRO A 386 -14.10 -6.75 -2.34
CA PRO A 386 -15.31 -6.68 -3.14
C PRO A 386 -15.29 -7.66 -4.33
N GLY A 387 -16.45 -8.14 -4.72
CA GLY A 387 -16.66 -8.98 -5.91
C GLY A 387 -16.41 -10.48 -5.70
N LEU A 388 -17.45 -11.31 -5.95
CA LEU A 388 -17.36 -12.78 -5.78
C LEU A 388 -16.34 -13.40 -6.76
N ALA A 389 -16.29 -12.93 -7.99
CA ALA A 389 -15.35 -13.44 -8.99
C ALA A 389 -13.89 -13.22 -8.57
N ARG A 390 -13.58 -12.04 -7.95
CA ARG A 390 -12.23 -11.76 -7.42
C ARG A 390 -11.88 -12.67 -6.25
N LYS A 391 -12.82 -12.87 -5.32
CA LYS A 391 -12.63 -13.80 -4.20
C LYS A 391 -12.33 -15.22 -4.70
N ALA A 392 -13.07 -15.68 -5.69
CA ALA A 392 -12.85 -17.00 -6.27
C ALA A 392 -11.45 -17.15 -6.88
N ARG A 393 -10.98 -16.15 -7.63
CA ARG A 393 -9.64 -16.13 -8.23
C ARG A 393 -8.55 -16.16 -7.16
N VAL A 394 -8.64 -15.32 -6.13
CA VAL A 394 -7.68 -15.31 -5.02
C VAL A 394 -7.67 -16.65 -4.26
N VAL A 395 -8.83 -17.25 -4.02
CA VAL A 395 -8.90 -18.58 -3.39
C VAL A 395 -8.26 -19.64 -4.27
N THR A 396 -8.45 -19.58 -5.59
CA THR A 396 -7.82 -20.51 -6.54
C THR A 396 -6.30 -20.35 -6.50
N ASP A 397 -5.77 -19.12 -6.55
CA ASP A 397 -4.33 -18.84 -6.46
C ASP A 397 -3.75 -19.39 -5.15
N TRP A 398 -4.41 -19.13 -4.03
CA TRP A 398 -3.97 -19.67 -2.74
C TRP A 398 -3.96 -21.19 -2.71
N THR A 399 -4.97 -21.82 -3.31
CA THR A 399 -5.05 -23.29 -3.39
C THR A 399 -3.91 -23.86 -4.23
N ILE A 400 -3.67 -23.27 -5.40
CA ILE A 400 -2.56 -23.64 -6.28
C ILE A 400 -1.22 -23.45 -5.56
N SER A 401 -0.99 -22.32 -4.92
CA SER A 401 0.27 -22.01 -4.21
C SER A 401 0.52 -22.90 -2.98
N MET A 402 -0.52 -23.54 -2.43
CA MET A 402 -0.34 -24.52 -1.34
C MET A 402 0.10 -25.89 -1.83
N ILE A 403 -0.28 -26.27 -3.05
CA ILE A 403 -0.07 -27.59 -3.64
C ILE A 403 1.18 -27.62 -4.51
N PHE A 404 1.36 -26.58 -5.32
CA PHE A 404 2.45 -26.46 -6.30
C PHE A 404 3.51 -25.46 -5.84
N PRO A 405 4.77 -25.58 -6.31
CA PRO A 405 5.78 -24.54 -6.16
C PRO A 405 5.32 -23.22 -6.75
N ARG A 406 5.83 -22.11 -6.22
CA ARG A 406 5.59 -20.78 -6.80
C ARG A 406 6.23 -20.69 -8.18
N ASP A 407 5.59 -19.97 -9.10
CA ASP A 407 6.13 -19.71 -10.43
C ASP A 407 7.37 -18.80 -10.32
N LEU A 408 8.46 -19.22 -10.96
CA LEU A 408 9.74 -18.52 -11.00
C LEU A 408 9.98 -17.81 -12.34
N SER A 409 8.99 -17.75 -13.22
CA SER A 409 9.14 -17.06 -14.49
C SER A 409 9.35 -15.56 -14.27
N GLN A 410 10.48 -15.04 -14.75
CA GLN A 410 10.71 -13.62 -14.84
C GLN A 410 9.95 -13.08 -16.04
N LEU A 411 8.90 -12.33 -15.79
CA LEU A 411 8.11 -11.67 -16.83
C LEU A 411 8.85 -10.39 -17.24
N GLY A 412 9.79 -10.49 -18.12
CA GLY A 412 10.64 -9.48 -18.75
C GLY A 412 10.23 -7.99 -18.65
N ASN A 413 10.33 -7.24 -19.71
CA ASN A 413 9.99 -5.81 -19.77
C ASN A 413 8.48 -5.61 -19.95
N LEU A 414 7.70 -5.90 -18.90
CA LEU A 414 6.25 -5.65 -18.91
C LEU A 414 5.97 -4.18 -19.25
N GLY A 415 5.16 -3.96 -20.26
CA GLY A 415 4.79 -2.64 -20.76
C GLY A 415 5.82 -1.96 -21.68
N ARG A 416 6.95 -2.60 -21.96
CA ARG A 416 7.92 -2.14 -22.95
C ARG A 416 8.18 -3.26 -23.97
N PRO A 417 7.39 -3.33 -25.04
CA PRO A 417 7.64 -4.30 -26.09
C PRO A 417 9.04 -4.05 -26.71
N GLY A 418 9.69 -5.11 -27.16
CA GLY A 418 10.94 -5.00 -27.92
C GLY A 418 10.73 -4.14 -29.16
N ARG A 419 11.77 -3.42 -29.59
CA ARG A 419 11.74 -2.76 -30.91
C ARG A 419 11.71 -3.82 -31.98
N LEU A 420 10.91 -3.60 -33.03
CA LEU A 420 11.02 -4.37 -34.24
C LEU A 420 12.35 -3.95 -34.90
N GLU A 421 13.30 -4.85 -34.99
CA GLU A 421 14.55 -4.67 -35.75
C GLU A 421 14.30 -4.92 -37.22
#